data_af6f556e3ecbe6d354fa9be5e5150e23
#
_entry.id   af6f556e3ecbe6d354fa9be5e5150e23
#
_cell.length_a   1.000
_cell.length_b   1.000
_cell.length_c   1.000
_cell.angle_alpha   90.00
_cell.angle_beta   90.00
_cell.angle_gamma   90.00
#
_symmetry.space_group_name_H-M   'P 1'
#
loop_
_entity.id
_entity.type
_entity.pdbx_description
1 polymer ?
#
loop_
_entity_poly.entity_id
_entity_poly.type
_entity_poly.pdbx_seq_one_letter_code
_entity_poly.pdbx_strand_id
1 'polypeptide(L)'
;MTDTSTAELSAVEAGRTGTAAPQDQPAALLPDMPVNVRSLSLVILAGLGCVFLLYWAKAIFIPVMLSLLFSYALSPAVNWLESKRLPRWLSAAVLLLLILGSAGTTAYALSDEAAKLVEALPTAAAKFSQNMKAINGKAPSTLETVQKAASQLEQATQDTSAATGTPRGVMRVVVETPRLNVRDYLWTGTLGLVALLGQATAIIFLTYFLVLSGDTFRRKLLKLAGPRLSSKRVTLQALHEITDQIQRYLQLQLLTSALVGVMTGMALWAIGLENAAAWGVVAGILNLVPYLGSLAMTGASALVGFLQFGNPSMAFLVGGASLVIHAVIGNLLTPWLTSKTSQLSPVAVFVGLLAWGWLWGVWGLLLGVPILMMVKAVCDRVDDLKPIGEFLGS
;
A
#
# COMPACT_ATOMS: atom_id res chain seq x y z
N MET A 1 17.57 92.65 6.36
CA MET A 1 19.00 92.96 6.20
C MET A 1 19.56 91.78 5.53
N THR A 2 19.59 91.85 4.25
CA THR A 2 20.79 91.95 3.39
C THR A 2 21.47 90.65 3.30
N ASP A 3 21.83 90.11 2.24
CA ASP A 3 21.94 90.49 0.83
C ASP A 3 22.52 89.33 0.08
N THR A 4 21.96 88.99 -1.08
CA THR A 4 22.65 88.98 -2.33
C THR A 4 24.04 88.33 -2.39
N SER A 5 24.31 87.41 -3.32
CA SER A 5 24.78 87.74 -4.62
C SER A 5 25.12 86.50 -5.40
N THR A 6 24.45 86.28 -6.49
CA THR A 6 24.95 86.28 -7.85
C THR A 6 26.06 85.29 -8.18
N ALA A 7 25.75 84.40 -9.01
CA ALA A 7 25.76 84.48 -10.46
C ALA A 7 27.11 84.26 -11.11
N GLU A 8 27.08 83.50 -12.13
CA GLU A 8 28.01 83.47 -13.31
C GLU A 8 29.24 82.59 -13.17
N LEU A 9 29.49 81.68 -14.02
CA LEU A 9 29.70 81.69 -15.48
C LEU A 9 29.79 80.26 -15.93
N SER A 10 28.99 79.82 -16.83
CA SER A 10 29.13 79.88 -18.25
C SER A 10 30.23 79.04 -18.86
N ALA A 11 29.80 78.07 -19.51
CA ALA A 11 30.14 77.69 -20.89
C ALA A 11 31.52 77.06 -21.18
N VAL A 12 31.43 76.26 -22.18
CA VAL A 12 32.49 75.64 -23.02
C VAL A 12 33.02 74.34 -22.45
N GLU A 13 32.82 73.19 -23.07
CA GLU A 13 32.99 72.85 -24.51
C GLU A 13 32.36 71.49 -24.81
N ALA A 14 31.52 71.45 -25.67
CA ALA A 14 31.39 70.65 -26.84
C ALA A 14 32.33 69.45 -27.00
N GLY A 15 31.73 68.33 -27.17
CA GLY A 15 32.21 67.36 -28.14
C GLY A 15 32.92 66.13 -27.58
N ARG A 16 32.14 65.10 -27.41
CA ARG A 16 32.51 63.82 -28.02
C ARG A 16 31.32 62.85 -27.91
N THR A 17 30.61 62.73 -29.00
CA THR A 17 29.74 61.60 -29.31
C THR A 17 30.56 60.32 -29.23
N GLY A 18 30.26 59.52 -28.24
CA GLY A 18 30.68 58.15 -28.15
C GLY A 18 29.45 57.30 -27.86
N THR A 19 28.81 56.81 -28.92
CA THR A 19 27.79 55.78 -28.87
C THR A 19 28.37 54.55 -28.24
N ALA A 20 28.16 54.42 -26.93
CA ALA A 20 28.37 53.14 -26.23
C ALA A 20 27.13 52.26 -26.54
N ALA A 21 27.38 51.21 -27.32
CA ALA A 21 26.42 50.12 -27.52
C ALA A 21 25.96 49.56 -26.19
N PRO A 22 24.69 49.13 -26.06
CA PRO A 22 24.22 48.43 -24.86
C PRO A 22 25.06 47.17 -24.74
N GLN A 23 25.81 47.05 -23.66
CA GLN A 23 26.39 45.78 -23.24
C GLN A 23 25.22 44.86 -22.92
N ASP A 24 25.02 43.87 -23.76
CA ASP A 24 24.26 42.69 -23.45
C ASP A 24 24.85 42.08 -22.19
N GLN A 25 24.23 42.40 -21.06
CA GLN A 25 24.41 41.61 -19.85
C GLN A 25 23.71 40.29 -20.10
N PRO A 26 24.41 39.17 -20.15
CA PRO A 26 23.77 37.89 -20.15
C PRO A 26 22.93 37.79 -18.86
N ALA A 27 21.63 37.65 -19.03
CA ALA A 27 20.69 37.41 -17.96
C ALA A 27 21.21 36.23 -17.12
N ALA A 28 21.73 36.55 -15.95
CA ALA A 28 22.04 35.55 -14.92
C ALA A 28 20.72 34.95 -14.41
N LEU A 29 20.22 33.93 -15.11
CA LEU A 29 18.95 33.28 -14.86
C LEU A 29 19.02 32.13 -13.84
N LEU A 30 20.12 31.99 -13.11
CA LEU A 30 20.17 31.02 -12.01
C LEU A 30 20.86 31.69 -10.82
N PRO A 31 20.23 31.79 -9.64
CA PRO A 31 20.97 32.07 -8.42
C PRO A 31 21.94 30.90 -8.21
N ASP A 32 23.24 31.20 -8.25
CA ASP A 32 24.29 30.30 -7.78
C ASP A 32 24.00 29.99 -6.29
N MET A 33 23.18 28.99 -6.04
CA MET A 33 23.16 28.36 -4.74
C MET A 33 24.44 27.53 -4.64
N PRO A 34 25.41 27.88 -3.80
CA PRO A 34 26.56 27.04 -3.58
C PRO A 34 26.04 25.77 -2.89
N VAL A 35 25.71 24.76 -3.70
CA VAL A 35 25.37 23.43 -3.17
C VAL A 35 26.64 22.92 -2.50
N ASN A 36 26.65 23.02 -1.18
CA ASN A 36 27.77 22.53 -0.39
C ASN A 36 27.79 21.00 -0.53
N VAL A 37 28.60 20.49 -1.46
CA VAL A 37 28.69 19.07 -1.83
C VAL A 37 28.85 18.18 -0.59
N ARG A 38 29.54 18.69 0.43
CA ARG A 38 29.67 18.05 1.74
C ARG A 38 28.34 17.90 2.47
N SER A 39 27.51 18.93 2.46
CA SER A 39 26.20 18.91 3.08
C SER A 39 25.25 17.96 2.34
N LEU A 40 25.29 18.01 1.00
CA LEU A 40 24.47 17.12 0.16
C LEU A 40 24.84 15.64 0.36
N SER A 41 26.13 15.32 0.38
CA SER A 41 26.59 13.94 0.60
C SER A 41 26.23 13.41 1.99
N LEU A 42 26.28 14.26 3.03
CA LEU A 42 25.84 13.89 4.38
C LEU A 42 24.32 13.64 4.45
N VAL A 43 23.51 14.47 3.77
CA VAL A 43 22.05 14.28 3.71
C VAL A 43 21.70 12.99 2.99
N ILE A 44 22.35 12.71 1.84
CA ILE A 44 22.15 11.46 1.10
C ILE A 44 22.56 10.25 1.96
N LEU A 45 23.72 10.32 2.62
CA LEU A 45 24.20 9.23 3.48
C LEU A 45 23.28 9.01 4.68
N ALA A 46 22.80 10.07 5.31
CA ALA A 46 21.82 10.00 6.39
C ALA A 46 20.49 9.40 5.93
N GLY A 47 20.01 9.79 4.74
CA GLY A 47 18.81 9.23 4.12
C GLY A 47 18.95 7.73 3.84
N LEU A 48 20.05 7.31 3.21
CA LEU A 48 20.35 5.89 2.96
C LEU A 48 20.49 5.11 4.28
N GLY A 49 21.15 5.67 5.28
CA GLY A 49 21.26 5.08 6.61
C GLY A 49 19.91 4.91 7.30
N CYS A 50 19.02 5.89 7.15
CA CYS A 50 17.65 5.83 7.68
C CYS A 50 16.83 4.72 6.99
N VAL A 51 16.89 4.65 5.67
CA VAL A 51 16.20 3.59 4.89
C VAL A 51 16.73 2.21 5.28
N PHE A 52 18.06 2.06 5.39
CA PHE A 52 18.68 0.82 5.83
C PHE A 52 18.24 0.42 7.24
N LEU A 53 18.22 1.38 8.18
CA LEU A 53 17.76 1.15 9.54
C LEU A 53 16.29 0.72 9.59
N LEU A 54 15.41 1.38 8.83
CA LEU A 54 13.99 1.03 8.73
C LEU A 54 13.80 -0.36 8.12
N TYR A 55 14.59 -0.73 7.12
CA TYR A 55 14.56 -2.06 6.53
C TYR A 55 15.03 -3.13 7.51
N TRP A 56 16.13 -2.89 8.22
CA TRP A 56 16.71 -3.84 9.17
C TRP A 56 15.83 -4.01 10.41
N ALA A 57 15.29 -2.91 10.93
CA ALA A 57 14.47 -2.91 12.14
C ALA A 57 12.98 -3.18 11.90
N LYS A 58 12.57 -3.59 10.68
CA LYS A 58 11.17 -3.85 10.31
C LYS A 58 10.46 -4.81 11.25
N ALA A 59 11.16 -5.81 11.80
CA ALA A 59 10.60 -6.77 12.73
C ALA A 59 10.07 -6.13 14.03
N ILE A 60 10.61 -4.96 14.41
CA ILE A 60 10.18 -4.20 15.59
C ILE A 60 9.23 -3.06 15.18
N PHE A 61 9.58 -2.32 14.12
CA PHE A 61 8.80 -1.16 13.69
C PHE A 61 7.39 -1.53 13.23
N ILE A 62 7.24 -2.62 12.46
CA ILE A 62 5.92 -3.03 11.96
C ILE A 62 4.95 -3.34 13.09
N PRO A 63 5.25 -4.22 14.09
CA PRO A 63 4.37 -4.45 15.22
C PRO A 63 4.04 -3.19 16.01
N VAL A 64 5.01 -2.31 16.24
CA VAL A 64 4.79 -1.05 16.98
C VAL A 64 3.85 -0.12 16.22
N MET A 65 4.07 0.08 14.91
CA MET A 65 3.22 0.94 14.08
C MET A 65 1.80 0.37 13.95
N LEU A 66 1.67 -0.94 13.70
CA LEU A 66 0.36 -1.60 13.66
C LEU A 66 -0.39 -1.48 14.98
N SER A 67 0.29 -1.70 16.11
CA SER A 67 -0.31 -1.58 17.43
C SER A 67 -0.78 -0.16 17.72
N LEU A 68 -0.01 0.83 17.30
CA LEU A 68 -0.38 2.24 17.41
C LEU A 68 -1.64 2.55 16.59
N LEU A 69 -1.70 2.08 15.34
CA LEU A 69 -2.86 2.27 14.46
C LEU A 69 -4.09 1.54 15.00
N PHE A 70 -3.95 0.28 15.42
CA PHE A 70 -5.06 -0.45 16.04
C PHE A 70 -5.54 0.22 17.33
N SER A 71 -4.63 0.74 18.14
CA SER A 71 -5.00 1.51 19.33
C SER A 71 -5.82 2.74 18.97
N TYR A 72 -5.43 3.48 17.93
CA TYR A 72 -6.19 4.65 17.47
C TYR A 72 -7.54 4.27 16.84
N ALA A 73 -7.57 3.19 16.06
CA ALA A 73 -8.80 2.69 15.45
C ALA A 73 -9.82 2.20 16.50
N LEU A 74 -9.34 1.54 17.56
CA LEU A 74 -10.17 0.98 18.61
C LEU A 74 -10.58 2.00 19.68
N SER A 75 -9.83 3.09 19.84
CA SER A 75 -10.09 4.09 20.89
C SER A 75 -11.54 4.59 20.92
N PRO A 76 -12.22 4.92 19.81
CA PRO A 76 -13.62 5.37 19.84
C PRO A 76 -14.57 4.29 20.35
N ALA A 77 -14.35 3.03 19.93
CA ALA A 77 -15.18 1.91 20.35
C ALA A 77 -14.98 1.59 21.84
N VAL A 78 -13.72 1.65 22.32
CA VAL A 78 -13.41 1.50 23.74
C VAL A 78 -14.05 2.61 24.56
N ASN A 79 -13.95 3.86 24.16
CA ASN A 79 -14.56 5.00 24.83
C ASN A 79 -16.09 4.89 24.84
N TRP A 80 -16.69 4.36 23.78
CA TRP A 80 -18.13 4.10 23.73
C TRP A 80 -18.55 3.00 24.71
N LEU A 81 -17.78 1.90 24.83
CA LEU A 81 -18.03 0.86 25.82
C LEU A 81 -17.84 1.38 27.25
N GLU A 82 -16.82 2.22 27.46
CA GLU A 82 -16.56 2.87 28.74
C GLU A 82 -17.73 3.76 29.16
N SER A 83 -18.37 4.48 28.23
CA SER A 83 -19.57 5.26 28.48
C SER A 83 -20.78 4.40 28.94
N LYS A 84 -20.76 3.10 28.64
CA LYS A 84 -21.75 2.08 29.09
C LYS A 84 -21.39 1.46 30.45
N ARG A 85 -20.47 2.05 31.23
CA ARG A 85 -19.99 1.62 32.53
C ARG A 85 -19.07 0.36 32.54
N LEU A 86 -18.55 -0.01 31.37
CA LEU A 86 -17.54 -1.07 31.32
C LEU A 86 -16.17 -0.48 31.65
N PRO A 87 -15.35 -1.09 32.51
CA PRO A 87 -14.00 -0.58 32.77
C PRO A 87 -13.14 -0.69 31.51
N ARG A 88 -12.24 0.28 31.30
CA ARG A 88 -11.43 0.41 30.09
C ARG A 88 -10.64 -0.85 29.71
N TRP A 89 -10.09 -1.54 30.74
CA TRP A 89 -9.35 -2.80 30.52
C TRP A 89 -10.23 -3.91 29.94
N LEU A 90 -11.48 -4.03 30.41
CA LEU A 90 -12.45 -5.02 29.93
C LEU A 90 -12.95 -4.66 28.52
N SER A 91 -13.25 -3.39 28.27
CA SER A 91 -13.65 -2.89 26.96
C SER A 91 -12.59 -3.18 25.90
N ALA A 92 -11.32 -2.91 26.19
CA ALA A 92 -10.21 -3.23 25.32
C ALA A 92 -10.06 -4.74 25.06
N ALA A 93 -10.16 -5.56 26.12
CA ALA A 93 -10.06 -7.02 26.00
C ALA A 93 -11.21 -7.60 25.16
N VAL A 94 -12.45 -7.19 25.40
CA VAL A 94 -13.64 -7.67 24.66
C VAL A 94 -13.53 -7.31 23.18
N LEU A 95 -13.15 -6.08 22.84
CA LEU A 95 -13.01 -5.65 21.45
C LEU A 95 -11.87 -6.41 20.74
N LEU A 96 -10.73 -6.61 21.39
CA LEU A 96 -9.63 -7.39 20.81
C LEU A 96 -10.02 -8.86 20.60
N LEU A 97 -10.71 -9.48 21.56
CA LEU A 97 -11.21 -10.85 21.42
C LEU A 97 -12.24 -10.97 20.30
N LEU A 98 -13.11 -9.96 20.13
CA LEU A 98 -14.08 -9.92 19.04
C LEU A 98 -13.39 -9.82 17.68
N ILE A 99 -12.38 -8.96 17.55
CA ILE A 99 -11.60 -8.83 16.31
C ILE A 99 -10.84 -10.12 16.02
N LEU A 100 -10.19 -10.72 17.02
CA LEU A 100 -9.48 -11.99 16.86
C LEU A 100 -10.43 -13.13 16.49
N GLY A 101 -11.57 -13.20 17.14
CA GLY A 101 -12.59 -14.19 16.84
C GLY A 101 -13.13 -14.03 15.41
N SER A 102 -13.46 -12.79 15.01
CA SER A 102 -13.92 -12.51 13.64
C SER A 102 -12.83 -12.80 12.60
N ALA A 103 -11.58 -12.41 12.86
CA ALA A 103 -10.46 -12.71 11.95
C ALA A 103 -10.21 -14.22 11.86
N GLY A 104 -10.28 -14.95 12.97
CA GLY A 104 -10.13 -16.41 13.00
C GLY A 104 -11.23 -17.14 12.22
N THR A 105 -12.49 -16.77 12.45
CA THR A 105 -13.62 -17.36 11.70
C THR A 105 -13.55 -17.04 10.21
N THR A 106 -13.16 -15.82 9.87
CA THR A 106 -12.94 -15.41 8.47
C THR A 106 -11.80 -16.21 7.83
N ALA A 107 -10.66 -16.33 8.51
CA ALA A 107 -9.52 -17.09 8.01
C ALA A 107 -9.89 -18.56 7.79
N TYR A 108 -10.65 -19.17 8.71
CA TYR A 108 -11.15 -20.54 8.57
C TYR A 108 -12.08 -20.67 7.37
N ALA A 109 -13.06 -19.79 7.20
CA ALA A 109 -13.96 -19.80 6.05
C ALA A 109 -13.24 -19.59 4.71
N LEU A 110 -12.20 -18.74 4.69
CA LEU A 110 -11.42 -18.48 3.48
C LEU A 110 -10.44 -19.61 3.14
N SER A 111 -10.00 -20.40 4.12
CA SER A 111 -9.04 -21.49 3.87
C SER A 111 -9.60 -22.54 2.92
N ASP A 112 -10.88 -22.89 3.06
CA ASP A 112 -11.57 -23.81 2.16
C ASP A 112 -11.73 -23.25 0.73
N GLU A 113 -12.01 -21.95 0.63
CA GLU A 113 -12.14 -21.29 -0.67
C GLU A 113 -10.80 -21.18 -1.39
N ALA A 114 -9.73 -20.84 -0.65
CA ALA A 114 -8.39 -20.78 -1.22
C ALA A 114 -7.93 -22.15 -1.74
N ALA A 115 -8.23 -23.23 -1.01
CA ALA A 115 -7.92 -24.60 -1.46
C ALA A 115 -8.66 -24.93 -2.77
N LYS A 116 -9.97 -24.68 -2.82
CA LYS A 116 -10.78 -24.88 -4.04
C LYS A 116 -10.28 -24.08 -5.24
N LEU A 117 -9.86 -22.83 -5.00
CA LEU A 117 -9.29 -21.99 -6.05
C LEU A 117 -8.01 -22.56 -6.61
N VAL A 118 -7.09 -23.00 -5.75
CA VAL A 118 -5.82 -23.60 -6.17
C VAL A 118 -6.07 -24.88 -6.99
N GLU A 119 -7.00 -25.73 -6.57
CA GLU A 119 -7.39 -26.93 -7.29
C GLU A 119 -8.10 -26.64 -8.63
N ALA A 120 -8.84 -25.53 -8.69
CA ALA A 120 -9.56 -25.13 -9.89
C ALA A 120 -8.67 -24.39 -10.92
N LEU A 121 -7.51 -23.86 -10.55
CA LEU A 121 -6.60 -23.12 -11.45
C LEU A 121 -6.20 -23.91 -12.71
N PRO A 122 -5.77 -25.19 -12.65
CA PRO A 122 -5.42 -25.97 -13.84
C PRO A 122 -6.61 -26.15 -14.81
N THR A 123 -7.79 -26.43 -14.25
CA THR A 123 -9.01 -26.61 -15.05
C THR A 123 -9.49 -25.30 -15.66
N ALA A 124 -9.31 -24.18 -14.98
CA ALA A 124 -9.57 -22.84 -15.50
C ALA A 124 -8.65 -22.48 -16.66
N ALA A 125 -7.37 -22.73 -16.52
CA ALA A 125 -6.39 -22.47 -17.57
C ALA A 125 -6.74 -23.27 -18.84
N ALA A 126 -7.17 -24.54 -18.69
CA ALA A 126 -7.62 -25.38 -19.79
C ALA A 126 -8.90 -24.83 -20.45
N LYS A 127 -9.93 -24.48 -19.66
CA LYS A 127 -11.18 -23.87 -20.15
C LYS A 127 -10.94 -22.52 -20.83
N PHE A 128 -10.08 -21.67 -20.27
CA PHE A 128 -9.70 -20.41 -20.87
C PHE A 128 -9.05 -20.58 -22.24
N SER A 129 -8.11 -21.53 -22.33
CA SER A 129 -7.45 -21.84 -23.60
C SER A 129 -8.47 -22.37 -24.65
N GLN A 130 -9.42 -23.21 -24.25
CA GLN A 130 -10.48 -23.71 -25.12
C GLN A 130 -11.43 -22.57 -25.59
N ASN A 131 -11.84 -21.69 -24.68
CA ASN A 131 -12.71 -20.57 -25.03
C ASN A 131 -12.00 -19.54 -25.92
N MET A 132 -10.73 -19.27 -25.68
CA MET A 132 -9.92 -18.42 -26.56
C MET A 132 -9.78 -19.02 -27.97
N LYS A 133 -9.63 -20.35 -28.09
CA LYS A 133 -9.63 -21.03 -29.37
C LYS A 133 -10.98 -20.95 -30.08
N ALA A 134 -12.08 -21.01 -29.32
CA ALA A 134 -13.44 -20.88 -29.89
C ALA A 134 -13.74 -19.44 -30.37
N ILE A 135 -13.23 -18.41 -29.69
CA ILE A 135 -13.41 -17.00 -30.06
C ILE A 135 -12.54 -16.63 -31.27
N ASN A 136 -11.31 -17.13 -31.33
CA ASN A 136 -10.37 -16.86 -32.43
C ASN A 136 -10.65 -17.69 -33.68
N GLY A 137 -11.73 -18.42 -33.74
CA GLY A 137 -12.23 -19.26 -34.82
C GLY A 137 -11.31 -19.37 -36.03
N LYS A 138 -10.58 -20.50 -36.16
CA LYS A 138 -9.71 -20.89 -37.27
C LYS A 138 -8.22 -20.52 -37.10
N ALA A 139 -7.52 -21.43 -36.56
CA ALA A 139 -6.35 -22.13 -37.11
C ALA A 139 -5.81 -23.03 -36.01
N PRO A 140 -5.48 -24.29 -36.28
CA PRO A 140 -4.71 -25.08 -35.32
C PRO A 140 -3.41 -24.31 -35.09
N SER A 141 -3.21 -23.89 -33.84
CA SER A 141 -2.00 -23.14 -33.50
C SER A 141 -0.79 -23.97 -33.90
N THR A 142 0.20 -23.35 -34.50
CA THR A 142 1.47 -23.99 -34.91
C THR A 142 2.04 -24.84 -33.76
N LEU A 143 1.77 -24.45 -32.52
CA LEU A 143 2.15 -25.20 -31.30
C LEU A 143 1.40 -26.53 -31.17
N GLU A 144 0.11 -26.62 -31.52
CA GLU A 144 -0.66 -27.87 -31.45
C GLU A 144 -0.24 -28.86 -32.56
N THR A 145 0.11 -28.32 -33.73
CA THR A 145 0.68 -29.09 -34.83
C THR A 145 2.08 -29.60 -34.48
N VAL A 146 2.89 -28.75 -33.83
CA VAL A 146 4.23 -29.14 -33.35
C VAL A 146 4.14 -30.18 -32.21
N GLN A 147 3.19 -30.02 -31.31
CA GLN A 147 3.02 -30.94 -30.19
C GLN A 147 2.43 -32.28 -30.62
N LYS A 148 1.50 -32.30 -31.59
CA LYS A 148 1.04 -33.53 -32.27
C LYS A 148 2.17 -34.19 -33.09
N ALA A 149 2.94 -33.39 -33.81
CA ALA A 149 4.07 -33.91 -34.54
C ALA A 149 5.16 -34.48 -33.58
N ALA A 150 5.40 -33.82 -32.46
CA ALA A 150 6.33 -34.29 -31.43
C ALA A 150 5.85 -35.58 -30.77
N SER A 151 4.58 -35.72 -30.42
CA SER A 151 4.01 -36.95 -29.83
C SER A 151 3.93 -38.11 -30.85
N GLN A 152 3.66 -37.83 -32.13
CA GLN A 152 3.72 -38.81 -33.19
C GLN A 152 5.17 -39.28 -33.45
N LEU A 153 6.13 -38.36 -33.37
CA LEU A 153 7.55 -38.69 -33.48
C LEU A 153 8.02 -39.55 -32.29
N GLU A 154 7.53 -39.23 -31.09
CA GLU A 154 7.83 -39.99 -29.87
C GLU A 154 7.25 -41.41 -29.91
N GLN A 155 6.01 -41.57 -30.40
CA GLN A 155 5.42 -42.89 -30.66
C GLN A 155 6.16 -43.64 -31.74
N ALA A 156 6.49 -43.00 -32.85
CA ALA A 156 7.24 -43.65 -33.94
C ALA A 156 8.68 -44.06 -33.50
N THR A 157 9.30 -43.30 -32.60
CA THR A 157 10.61 -43.67 -32.03
C THR A 157 10.51 -44.78 -30.96
N GLN A 158 9.41 -44.89 -30.25
CA GLN A 158 9.16 -45.98 -29.31
C GLN A 158 8.92 -47.33 -30.06
N ASP A 159 8.16 -47.30 -31.14
CA ASP A 159 7.91 -48.50 -31.96
C ASP A 159 9.16 -48.97 -32.70
N THR A 160 10.09 -48.06 -33.03
CA THR A 160 11.35 -48.40 -33.72
C THR A 160 12.44 -48.84 -32.74
N SER A 161 12.34 -48.44 -31.46
CA SER A 161 13.35 -48.82 -30.43
C SER A 161 13.19 -50.23 -29.88
N ALA A 162 12.09 -50.90 -30.24
CA ALA A 162 11.89 -52.32 -29.89
C ALA A 162 12.65 -53.30 -30.82
N ALA A 163 13.26 -52.82 -31.90
CA ALA A 163 13.81 -53.68 -32.94
C ALA A 163 15.35 -53.63 -33.13
N THR A 164 16.08 -52.67 -32.54
CA THR A 164 17.56 -52.66 -32.72
C THR A 164 18.28 -52.05 -31.51
N GLY A 165 19.34 -52.76 -31.12
CA GLY A 165 20.14 -52.46 -29.94
C GLY A 165 20.70 -51.03 -29.88
N THR A 166 20.92 -50.63 -28.67
CA THR A 166 21.47 -49.38 -28.15
C THR A 166 22.34 -48.56 -29.11
N PRO A 167 21.93 -47.38 -29.55
CA PRO A 167 22.86 -46.44 -30.19
C PRO A 167 23.70 -45.73 -29.11
N ARG A 168 25.02 -45.89 -29.22
CA ARG A 168 26.00 -45.10 -28.47
C ARG A 168 25.84 -43.62 -28.84
N GLY A 169 25.49 -42.79 -27.85
CA GLY A 169 25.56 -41.33 -28.01
C GLY A 169 24.32 -40.51 -27.57
N VAL A 170 23.29 -41.15 -27.04
CA VAL A 170 22.15 -40.38 -26.46
C VAL A 170 22.49 -40.01 -25.03
N MET A 171 22.77 -38.71 -24.80
CA MET A 171 22.90 -38.13 -23.49
C MET A 171 21.51 -38.16 -22.83
N ARG A 172 21.31 -39.11 -21.91
CA ARG A 172 20.05 -39.17 -21.13
C ARG A 172 20.01 -37.99 -20.19
N VAL A 173 19.37 -36.91 -20.62
CA VAL A 173 19.04 -35.80 -19.72
C VAL A 173 17.95 -36.32 -18.80
N VAL A 174 18.34 -36.69 -17.60
CA VAL A 174 17.38 -36.93 -16.51
C VAL A 174 16.90 -35.55 -16.10
N VAL A 175 15.70 -35.20 -16.55
CA VAL A 175 14.99 -34.07 -15.99
C VAL A 175 14.64 -34.47 -14.56
N GLU A 176 15.48 -34.09 -13.59
CA GLU A 176 15.11 -34.18 -12.21
C GLU A 176 13.90 -33.23 -12.03
N THR A 177 12.71 -33.80 -12.06
CA THR A 177 11.54 -33.09 -11.51
C THR A 177 11.89 -32.76 -10.05
N PRO A 178 11.85 -31.50 -9.64
CA PRO A 178 12.13 -31.11 -8.26
C PRO A 178 11.22 -31.96 -7.37
N ARG A 179 11.80 -32.91 -6.67
CA ARG A 179 11.06 -33.69 -5.67
C ARG A 179 10.61 -32.69 -4.64
N LEU A 180 9.30 -32.44 -4.59
CA LEU A 180 8.69 -31.63 -3.55
C LEU A 180 9.07 -32.25 -2.21
N ASN A 181 10.05 -31.65 -1.56
CA ASN A 181 10.54 -32.10 -0.26
C ASN A 181 9.50 -31.66 0.78
N VAL A 182 8.44 -32.46 0.91
CA VAL A 182 7.29 -32.17 1.80
C VAL A 182 7.77 -31.83 3.19
N ARG A 183 8.87 -32.44 3.65
CA ARG A 183 9.46 -32.15 4.95
C ARG A 183 10.00 -30.72 5.05
N ASP A 184 10.66 -30.21 4.02
CA ASP A 184 11.21 -28.85 4.01
C ASP A 184 10.09 -27.81 3.92
N TYR A 185 9.01 -28.12 3.16
CA TYR A 185 7.81 -27.27 3.11
C TYR A 185 7.06 -27.26 4.44
N LEU A 186 6.90 -28.42 5.09
CA LEU A 186 6.28 -28.49 6.42
C LEU A 186 7.12 -27.75 7.47
N TRP A 187 8.45 -27.90 7.45
CA TRP A 187 9.35 -27.24 8.38
C TRP A 187 9.34 -25.72 8.19
N THR A 188 9.46 -25.25 6.95
CA THR A 188 9.42 -23.81 6.62
C THR A 188 8.04 -23.22 6.91
N GLY A 189 6.96 -23.95 6.62
CA GLY A 189 5.59 -23.55 6.90
C GLY A 189 5.32 -23.45 8.40
N THR A 190 5.76 -24.40 9.22
CA THR A 190 5.60 -24.35 10.67
C THR A 190 6.38 -23.22 11.32
N LEU A 191 7.63 -22.99 10.90
CA LEU A 191 8.42 -21.85 11.38
C LEU A 191 7.76 -20.52 10.97
N GLY A 192 7.22 -20.42 9.77
CA GLY A 192 6.46 -19.26 9.30
C GLY A 192 5.22 -19.00 10.15
N LEU A 193 4.46 -20.04 10.49
CA LEU A 193 3.29 -19.94 11.37
C LEU A 193 3.66 -19.51 12.79
N VAL A 194 4.72 -20.08 13.36
CA VAL A 194 5.21 -19.67 14.69
C VAL A 194 5.64 -18.21 14.71
N ALA A 195 6.36 -17.77 13.68
CA ALA A 195 6.78 -16.37 13.54
C ALA A 195 5.56 -15.42 13.41
N LEU A 196 4.56 -15.82 12.62
CA LEU A 196 3.33 -15.05 12.43
C LEU A 196 2.51 -14.96 13.72
N LEU A 197 2.36 -16.08 14.45
CA LEU A 197 1.68 -16.09 15.74
C LEU A 197 2.41 -15.25 16.79
N GLY A 198 3.74 -15.32 16.83
CA GLY A 198 4.55 -14.49 17.72
C GLY A 198 4.38 -12.99 17.42
N GLN A 199 4.41 -12.62 16.14
CA GLN A 199 4.19 -11.24 15.72
C GLN A 199 2.77 -10.75 16.00
N ALA A 200 1.76 -11.57 15.73
CA ALA A 200 0.37 -11.25 16.04
C ALA A 200 0.17 -11.07 17.56
N THR A 201 0.74 -11.96 18.36
CA THR A 201 0.69 -11.86 19.83
C THR A 201 1.32 -10.55 20.30
N ALA A 202 2.49 -10.17 19.78
CA ALA A 202 3.14 -8.92 20.14
C ALA A 202 2.28 -7.70 19.78
N ILE A 203 1.66 -7.69 18.59
CA ILE A 203 0.74 -6.62 18.14
C ILE A 203 -0.46 -6.52 19.08
N ILE A 204 -1.07 -7.65 19.44
CA ILE A 204 -2.25 -7.68 20.30
C ILE A 204 -1.94 -7.14 21.70
N PHE A 205 -0.87 -7.65 22.33
CA PHE A 205 -0.47 -7.18 23.64
C PHE A 205 -0.11 -5.70 23.64
N LEU A 206 0.67 -5.27 22.65
CA LEU A 206 1.07 -3.88 22.56
C LEU A 206 -0.14 -2.96 22.29
N THR A 207 -1.08 -3.39 21.43
CA THR A 207 -2.36 -2.67 21.21
C THR A 207 -3.15 -2.58 22.50
N TYR A 208 -3.29 -3.69 23.23
CA TYR A 208 -4.00 -3.72 24.50
C TYR A 208 -3.40 -2.73 25.50
N PHE A 209 -2.08 -2.76 25.69
CA PHE A 209 -1.41 -1.85 26.61
C PHE A 209 -1.47 -0.38 26.15
N LEU A 210 -1.39 -0.11 24.84
CA LEU A 210 -1.54 1.25 24.31
C LEU A 210 -2.95 1.78 24.54
N VAL A 211 -3.98 0.98 24.27
CA VAL A 211 -5.38 1.34 24.53
C VAL A 211 -5.61 1.56 26.01
N LEU A 212 -5.08 0.70 26.88
CA LEU A 212 -5.20 0.81 28.33
C LEU A 212 -4.48 2.05 28.87
N SER A 213 -3.30 2.34 28.35
CA SER A 213 -2.49 3.51 28.75
C SER A 213 -3.17 4.84 28.38
N GLY A 214 -4.01 4.86 27.34
CA GLY A 214 -4.76 6.02 26.91
C GLY A 214 -3.90 7.29 26.82
N ASP A 215 -4.35 8.37 27.45
CA ASP A 215 -3.64 9.65 27.47
C ASP A 215 -2.35 9.66 28.31
N THR A 216 -2.11 8.64 29.11
CA THR A 216 -0.92 8.60 29.99
C THR A 216 0.38 8.52 29.20
N PHE A 217 0.42 7.71 28.12
CA PHE A 217 1.56 7.61 27.22
C PHE A 217 1.82 8.95 26.54
N ARG A 218 0.78 9.61 26.06
CA ARG A 218 0.80 10.94 25.45
C ARG A 218 1.35 12.01 26.40
N ARG A 219 0.89 12.02 27.65
CA ARG A 219 1.38 12.95 28.69
C ARG A 219 2.86 12.71 29.03
N LYS A 220 3.34 11.46 28.98
CA LYS A 220 4.75 11.13 29.19
C LYS A 220 5.63 11.60 28.04
N LEU A 221 5.18 11.42 26.78
CA LEU A 221 5.87 11.93 25.60
C LEU A 221 6.03 13.47 25.65
N LEU A 222 5.01 14.18 26.13
CA LEU A 222 5.05 15.64 26.32
C LEU A 222 6.08 16.08 27.38
N LYS A 223 6.34 15.27 28.41
CA LYS A 223 7.39 15.59 29.40
C LYS A 223 8.77 15.51 28.80
N LEU A 224 8.98 14.70 27.76
CA LEU A 224 10.25 14.57 27.03
C LEU A 224 10.51 15.73 26.06
N ALA A 225 9.46 16.47 25.63
CA ALA A 225 9.57 17.56 24.65
C ALA A 225 10.24 18.84 25.14
N GLY A 226 10.90 18.84 26.31
CA GLY A 226 11.75 19.91 26.82
C GLY A 226 11.06 20.89 27.80
N PRO A 227 11.81 21.81 28.42
CA PRO A 227 11.35 22.65 29.52
C PRO A 227 10.55 23.90 29.11
N ARG A 228 10.60 24.36 27.85
CA ARG A 228 9.97 25.61 27.42
C ARG A 228 8.45 25.45 27.21
N LEU A 229 7.63 26.23 27.93
CA LEU A 229 6.18 26.18 27.90
C LEU A 229 5.58 26.51 26.52
N SER A 230 6.19 27.42 25.77
CA SER A 230 5.76 27.75 24.40
C SER A 230 5.94 26.58 23.42
N SER A 231 7.10 25.94 23.45
CA SER A 231 7.39 24.75 22.66
C SER A 231 6.47 23.57 23.02
N LYS A 232 6.12 23.44 24.32
CA LYS A 232 5.17 22.39 24.79
C LYS A 232 3.77 22.57 24.25
N ARG A 233 3.27 23.80 24.17
CA ARG A 233 1.92 24.07 23.61
C ARG A 233 1.86 23.75 22.12
N VAL A 234 2.84 24.20 21.34
CA VAL A 234 2.94 23.93 19.90
C VAL A 234 3.07 22.43 19.63
N THR A 235 3.95 21.73 20.35
CA THR A 235 4.13 20.27 20.21
C THR A 235 2.86 19.52 20.62
N LEU A 236 2.15 19.98 21.67
CA LEU A 236 0.90 19.36 22.13
C LEU A 236 -0.21 19.52 21.08
N GLN A 237 -0.40 20.72 20.56
CA GLN A 237 -1.36 20.96 19.48
C GLN A 237 -1.05 20.10 18.26
N ALA A 238 0.22 20.07 17.85
CA ALA A 238 0.72 19.24 16.77
C ALA A 238 0.35 17.77 16.96
N LEU A 239 0.66 17.24 18.13
CA LEU A 239 0.38 15.83 18.44
C LEU A 239 -1.11 15.51 18.49
N HIS A 240 -1.94 16.48 18.96
CA HIS A 240 -3.40 16.36 18.94
C HIS A 240 -3.93 16.30 17.50
N GLU A 241 -3.55 17.26 16.68
CA GLU A 241 -4.01 17.36 15.30
C GLU A 241 -3.60 16.12 14.48
N ILE A 242 -2.34 15.65 14.63
CA ILE A 242 -1.87 14.43 13.96
C ILE A 242 -2.69 13.23 14.41
N THR A 243 -2.90 13.09 15.71
CA THR A 243 -3.68 11.97 16.25
C THR A 243 -5.12 12.01 15.75
N ASP A 244 -5.76 13.17 15.77
CA ASP A 244 -7.14 13.36 15.32
C ASP A 244 -7.27 13.08 13.80
N GLN A 245 -6.31 13.53 13.00
CA GLN A 245 -6.27 13.25 11.56
C GLN A 245 -6.15 11.75 11.30
N ILE A 246 -5.22 11.06 11.98
CA ILE A 246 -5.04 9.61 11.83
C ILE A 246 -6.29 8.86 12.29
N GLN A 247 -6.89 9.24 13.42
CA GLN A 247 -8.12 8.61 13.91
C GLN A 247 -9.27 8.76 12.92
N ARG A 248 -9.49 9.96 12.41
CA ARG A 248 -10.54 10.23 11.39
C ARG A 248 -10.29 9.42 10.12
N TYR A 249 -9.04 9.39 9.65
CA TYR A 249 -8.67 8.56 8.49
C TYR A 249 -8.98 7.08 8.73
N LEU A 250 -8.55 6.52 9.88
CA LEU A 250 -8.78 5.12 10.20
C LEU A 250 -10.26 4.79 10.34
N GLN A 251 -11.05 5.65 10.99
CA GLN A 251 -12.50 5.49 11.11
C GLN A 251 -13.17 5.45 9.75
N LEU A 252 -12.79 6.40 8.89
CA LEU A 252 -13.33 6.48 7.54
C LEU A 252 -12.92 5.26 6.71
N GLN A 253 -11.66 4.84 6.81
CA GLN A 253 -11.15 3.66 6.13
C GLN A 253 -11.86 2.39 6.57
N LEU A 254 -12.12 2.21 7.87
CA LEU A 254 -12.90 1.09 8.39
C LEU A 254 -14.34 1.14 7.92
N LEU A 255 -14.97 2.31 7.94
CA LEU A 255 -16.35 2.48 7.48
C LEU A 255 -16.49 2.17 5.99
N THR A 256 -15.62 2.74 5.15
CA THR A 256 -15.63 2.49 3.71
C THR A 256 -15.29 1.04 3.39
N SER A 257 -14.37 0.42 4.13
CA SER A 257 -14.05 -1.00 3.98
C SER A 257 -15.20 -1.92 4.36
N ALA A 258 -15.91 -1.62 5.44
CA ALA A 258 -17.12 -2.35 5.82
C ALA A 258 -18.22 -2.21 4.74
N LEU A 259 -18.39 -0.99 4.22
CA LEU A 259 -19.38 -0.72 3.18
C LEU A 259 -19.03 -1.44 1.87
N VAL A 260 -17.76 -1.38 1.44
CA VAL A 260 -17.27 -2.15 0.27
C VAL A 260 -17.50 -3.64 0.48
N GLY A 261 -17.18 -4.17 1.66
CA GLY A 261 -17.37 -5.58 1.97
C GLY A 261 -18.85 -6.01 1.86
N VAL A 262 -19.75 -5.25 2.49
CA VAL A 262 -21.19 -5.54 2.47
C VAL A 262 -21.77 -5.40 1.07
N MET A 263 -21.46 -4.30 0.37
CA MET A 263 -22.00 -4.05 -0.98
C MET A 263 -21.48 -5.07 -1.99
N THR A 264 -20.19 -5.42 -1.92
CA THR A 264 -19.60 -6.44 -2.80
C THR A 264 -20.21 -7.81 -2.49
N GLY A 265 -20.30 -8.19 -1.21
CA GLY A 265 -20.94 -9.44 -0.81
C GLY A 265 -22.37 -9.56 -1.30
N MET A 266 -23.19 -8.50 -1.15
CA MET A 266 -24.57 -8.48 -1.65
C MET A 266 -24.65 -8.56 -3.17
N ALA A 267 -23.79 -7.83 -3.88
CA ALA A 267 -23.77 -7.85 -5.35
C ALA A 267 -23.38 -9.23 -5.89
N LEU A 268 -22.34 -9.84 -5.32
CA LEU A 268 -21.88 -11.16 -5.69
C LEU A 268 -22.94 -12.24 -5.37
N TRP A 269 -23.62 -12.11 -4.24
CA TRP A 269 -24.74 -12.97 -3.88
C TRP A 269 -25.91 -12.84 -4.88
N ALA A 270 -26.28 -11.63 -5.27
CA ALA A 270 -27.32 -11.37 -6.25
C ALA A 270 -26.99 -11.94 -7.65
N ILE A 271 -25.71 -12.00 -8.02
CA ILE A 271 -25.24 -12.63 -9.26
C ILE A 271 -25.25 -14.17 -9.15
N GLY A 272 -25.34 -14.72 -7.93
CA GLY A 272 -25.31 -16.18 -7.68
C GLY A 272 -23.91 -16.75 -7.51
N LEU A 273 -22.94 -15.92 -7.08
CA LEU A 273 -21.59 -16.41 -6.76
C LEU A 273 -21.62 -17.21 -5.46
N GLU A 274 -21.01 -18.39 -5.48
CA GLU A 274 -20.84 -19.21 -4.27
C GLU A 274 -19.98 -18.46 -3.26
N ASN A 275 -20.30 -18.63 -1.97
CA ASN A 275 -19.58 -18.01 -0.86
C ASN A 275 -19.40 -16.49 -0.97
N ALA A 276 -20.39 -15.80 -1.57
CA ALA A 276 -20.37 -14.36 -1.79
C ALA A 276 -20.07 -13.56 -0.51
N ALA A 277 -20.51 -14.04 0.66
CA ALA A 277 -20.23 -13.41 1.94
C ALA A 277 -18.72 -13.42 2.27
N ALA A 278 -18.04 -14.55 2.03
CA ALA A 278 -16.58 -14.64 2.21
C ALA A 278 -15.83 -13.68 1.28
N TRP A 279 -16.23 -13.61 0.01
CA TRP A 279 -15.69 -12.66 -0.95
C TRP A 279 -15.98 -11.21 -0.59
N GLY A 280 -17.12 -10.92 0.01
CA GLY A 280 -17.42 -9.62 0.59
C GLY A 280 -16.45 -9.24 1.71
N VAL A 281 -16.14 -10.16 2.61
CA VAL A 281 -15.13 -9.93 3.67
C VAL A 281 -13.75 -9.69 3.07
N VAL A 282 -13.35 -10.49 2.07
CA VAL A 282 -12.08 -10.28 1.33
C VAL A 282 -12.04 -8.89 0.72
N ALA A 283 -13.13 -8.45 0.09
CA ALA A 283 -13.23 -7.11 -0.50
C ALA A 283 -13.03 -6.01 0.55
N GLY A 284 -13.65 -6.15 1.72
CA GLY A 284 -13.47 -5.21 2.83
C GLY A 284 -12.04 -5.19 3.36
N ILE A 285 -11.40 -6.34 3.52
CA ILE A 285 -10.00 -6.43 3.98
C ILE A 285 -9.05 -5.82 2.94
N LEU A 286 -9.20 -6.18 1.67
CA LEU A 286 -8.36 -5.65 0.59
C LEU A 286 -8.53 -4.13 0.43
N ASN A 287 -9.74 -3.61 0.67
CA ASN A 287 -10.00 -2.17 0.61
C ASN A 287 -9.20 -1.34 1.64
N LEU A 288 -8.64 -1.97 2.69
CA LEU A 288 -7.74 -1.29 3.63
C LEU A 288 -6.47 -0.76 2.95
N VAL A 289 -6.10 -1.33 1.81
CA VAL A 289 -4.97 -0.85 0.98
C VAL A 289 -5.50 -0.06 -0.21
N PRO A 290 -5.37 1.27 -0.23
CA PRO A 290 -5.88 2.10 -1.32
C PRO A 290 -5.34 1.68 -2.69
N TYR A 291 -6.15 1.79 -3.72
CA TYR A 291 -5.86 1.45 -5.13
C TYR A 291 -5.54 -0.02 -5.39
N LEU A 292 -4.58 -0.59 -4.66
CA LEU A 292 -4.13 -1.97 -4.86
C LEU A 292 -5.21 -2.98 -4.43
N GLY A 293 -5.94 -2.67 -3.36
CA GLY A 293 -7.03 -3.51 -2.87
C GLY A 293 -8.18 -3.64 -3.88
N SER A 294 -8.59 -2.53 -4.46
CA SER A 294 -9.64 -2.53 -5.48
C SER A 294 -9.23 -3.28 -6.75
N LEU A 295 -8.00 -3.09 -7.20
CA LEU A 295 -7.46 -3.80 -8.38
C LEU A 295 -7.38 -5.32 -8.12
N ALA A 296 -6.82 -5.71 -6.98
CA ALA A 296 -6.70 -7.11 -6.59
C ALA A 296 -8.08 -7.78 -6.45
N MET A 297 -9.04 -7.08 -5.81
CA MET A 297 -10.39 -7.62 -5.64
C MET A 297 -11.13 -7.73 -6.96
N THR A 298 -11.01 -6.75 -7.86
CA THR A 298 -11.61 -6.81 -9.20
C THR A 298 -11.05 -7.98 -9.99
N GLY A 299 -9.74 -8.19 -9.98
CA GLY A 299 -9.10 -9.33 -10.66
C GLY A 299 -9.50 -10.67 -10.05
N ALA A 300 -9.50 -10.78 -8.72
CA ALA A 300 -9.89 -12.00 -8.02
C ALA A 300 -11.37 -12.37 -8.27
N SER A 301 -12.26 -11.39 -8.17
CA SER A 301 -13.70 -11.62 -8.42
C SER A 301 -13.99 -12.00 -9.88
N ALA A 302 -13.30 -11.38 -10.84
CA ALA A 302 -13.41 -11.76 -12.25
C ALA A 302 -12.94 -13.21 -12.49
N LEU A 303 -11.81 -13.58 -11.87
CA LEU A 303 -11.26 -14.93 -11.95
C LEU A 303 -12.24 -15.98 -11.37
N VAL A 304 -12.77 -15.72 -10.17
CA VAL A 304 -13.71 -16.61 -9.50
C VAL A 304 -15.01 -16.73 -10.30
N GLY A 305 -15.53 -15.60 -10.82
CA GLY A 305 -16.69 -15.62 -11.71
C GLY A 305 -16.44 -16.47 -12.96
N PHE A 306 -15.26 -16.39 -13.57
CA PHE A 306 -14.89 -17.24 -14.69
C PHE A 306 -14.81 -18.72 -14.30
N LEU A 307 -14.20 -19.01 -13.14
CA LEU A 307 -14.04 -20.39 -12.65
C LEU A 307 -15.38 -21.06 -12.38
N GLN A 308 -16.29 -20.36 -11.73
CA GLN A 308 -17.59 -20.91 -11.34
C GLN A 308 -18.53 -21.06 -12.55
N PHE A 309 -18.65 -20.04 -13.39
CA PHE A 309 -19.63 -20.02 -14.47
C PHE A 309 -19.10 -20.53 -15.82
N GLY A 310 -17.77 -20.64 -15.98
CA GLY A 310 -17.14 -21.10 -17.23
C GLY A 310 -17.30 -20.13 -18.42
N ASN A 311 -17.83 -18.93 -18.21
CA ASN A 311 -18.18 -17.98 -19.25
C ASN A 311 -17.46 -16.64 -19.06
N PRO A 312 -16.73 -16.12 -20.07
CA PRO A 312 -16.05 -14.82 -19.98
C PRO A 312 -17.01 -13.65 -19.67
N SER A 313 -18.25 -13.67 -20.16
CA SER A 313 -19.21 -12.60 -19.87
C SER A 313 -19.56 -12.51 -18.38
N MET A 314 -19.62 -13.64 -17.69
CA MET A 314 -19.83 -13.68 -16.24
C MET A 314 -18.57 -13.21 -15.47
N ALA A 315 -17.39 -13.49 -15.97
CA ALA A 315 -16.15 -12.92 -15.40
C ALA A 315 -16.18 -11.38 -15.44
N PHE A 316 -16.57 -10.81 -16.57
CA PHE A 316 -16.72 -9.35 -16.72
C PHE A 316 -17.85 -8.79 -15.86
N LEU A 317 -18.96 -9.51 -15.70
CA LEU A 317 -20.07 -9.07 -14.85
C LEU A 317 -19.64 -9.03 -13.37
N VAL A 318 -19.04 -10.10 -12.88
CA VAL A 318 -18.60 -10.25 -11.48
C VAL A 318 -17.45 -9.26 -11.15
N GLY A 319 -16.42 -9.21 -11.99
CA GLY A 319 -15.33 -8.25 -11.85
C GLY A 319 -15.79 -6.80 -12.02
N GLY A 320 -16.65 -6.54 -13.00
CA GLY A 320 -17.24 -5.22 -13.27
C GLY A 320 -18.09 -4.72 -12.10
N ALA A 321 -18.92 -5.58 -11.50
CA ALA A 321 -19.69 -5.23 -10.30
C ALA A 321 -18.77 -4.82 -9.14
N SER A 322 -17.70 -5.59 -8.88
CA SER A 322 -16.71 -5.24 -7.89
C SER A 322 -16.02 -3.90 -8.19
N LEU A 323 -15.61 -3.69 -9.45
CA LEU A 323 -14.98 -2.45 -9.89
C LEU A 323 -15.89 -1.23 -9.69
N VAL A 324 -17.17 -1.34 -10.08
CA VAL A 324 -18.15 -0.26 -9.94
C VAL A 324 -18.36 0.10 -8.47
N ILE A 325 -18.49 -0.91 -7.59
CA ILE A 325 -18.65 -0.68 -6.14
C ILE A 325 -17.45 0.07 -5.59
N HIS A 326 -16.23 -0.38 -5.91
CA HIS A 326 -15.00 0.29 -5.46
C HIS A 326 -14.88 1.70 -6.06
N ALA A 327 -15.24 1.90 -7.32
CA ALA A 327 -15.21 3.22 -7.96
C ALA A 327 -16.23 4.18 -7.33
N VAL A 328 -17.46 3.73 -7.07
CA VAL A 328 -18.49 4.57 -6.44
C VAL A 328 -18.10 4.92 -5.00
N ILE A 329 -17.64 3.95 -4.21
CA ILE A 329 -17.27 4.21 -2.82
C ILE A 329 -15.99 5.01 -2.75
N GLY A 330 -14.96 4.66 -3.53
CA GLY A 330 -13.66 5.34 -3.51
C GLY A 330 -13.68 6.75 -4.11
N ASN A 331 -14.37 6.96 -5.24
CA ASN A 331 -14.30 8.23 -5.97
C ASN A 331 -15.48 9.19 -5.70
N LEU A 332 -16.61 8.68 -5.21
CA LEU A 332 -17.78 9.50 -4.89
C LEU A 332 -18.00 9.63 -3.38
N LEU A 333 -18.11 8.50 -2.67
CA LEU A 333 -18.46 8.50 -1.25
C LEU A 333 -17.29 8.97 -0.38
N THR A 334 -16.09 8.48 -0.64
CA THR A 334 -14.91 8.82 0.16
C THR A 334 -14.61 10.34 0.11
N PRO A 335 -14.52 11.02 -1.05
CA PRO A 335 -14.34 12.46 -1.09
C PRO A 335 -15.48 13.24 -0.42
N TRP A 336 -16.71 12.77 -0.57
CA TRP A 336 -17.88 13.40 0.08
C TRP A 336 -17.79 13.34 1.60
N LEU A 337 -17.31 12.21 2.16
CA LEU A 337 -17.11 12.05 3.59
C LEU A 337 -15.83 12.75 4.09
N THR A 338 -14.80 12.92 3.24
CA THR A 338 -13.48 13.47 3.61
C THR A 338 -13.28 14.93 3.30
N SER A 339 -14.27 15.67 2.81
CA SER A 339 -14.15 17.01 2.20
C SER A 339 -13.27 18.03 2.94
N LYS A 340 -12.70 17.69 4.10
CA LYS A 340 -11.78 18.53 4.90
C LYS A 340 -10.59 17.79 5.54
N THR A 341 -10.39 16.51 5.29
CA THR A 341 -9.50 15.71 6.19
C THR A 341 -8.19 15.25 5.55
N SER A 342 -8.13 15.07 4.24
CA SER A 342 -6.91 14.58 3.58
C SER A 342 -6.32 15.65 2.69
N GLN A 343 -5.20 16.20 3.12
CA GLN A 343 -4.40 17.18 2.36
C GLN A 343 -3.24 16.51 1.62
N LEU A 344 -3.34 15.18 1.38
CA LEU A 344 -2.29 14.44 0.66
C LEU A 344 -2.60 14.41 -0.83
N SER A 345 -1.59 14.71 -1.64
CA SER A 345 -1.66 14.53 -3.09
C SER A 345 -1.83 13.05 -3.45
N PRO A 346 -2.76 12.70 -4.38
CA PRO A 346 -2.91 11.31 -4.85
C PRO A 346 -1.62 10.70 -5.38
N VAL A 347 -0.78 11.52 -6.04
CA VAL A 347 0.54 11.10 -6.55
C VAL A 347 1.47 10.75 -5.38
N ALA A 348 1.52 11.60 -4.35
CA ALA A 348 2.34 11.34 -3.16
C ALA A 348 1.88 10.06 -2.43
N VAL A 349 0.57 9.83 -2.34
CA VAL A 349 0.03 8.59 -1.76
C VAL A 349 0.45 7.38 -2.58
N PHE A 350 0.33 7.42 -3.91
CA PHE A 350 0.70 6.30 -4.77
C PHE A 350 2.19 5.99 -4.71
N VAL A 351 3.05 7.00 -4.85
CA VAL A 351 4.52 6.85 -4.74
C VAL A 351 4.91 6.37 -3.35
N GLY A 352 4.29 6.91 -2.30
CA GLY A 352 4.52 6.48 -0.94
C GLY A 352 4.13 5.03 -0.68
N LEU A 353 2.98 4.59 -1.22
CA LEU A 353 2.57 3.18 -1.14
C LEU A 353 3.58 2.26 -1.82
N LEU A 354 4.10 2.64 -3.01
CA LEU A 354 5.15 1.86 -3.68
C LEU A 354 6.43 1.80 -2.85
N ALA A 355 6.85 2.93 -2.28
CA ALA A 355 8.06 3.01 -1.46
C ALA A 355 7.92 2.17 -0.17
N TRP A 356 6.84 2.32 0.58
CA TRP A 356 6.59 1.54 1.79
C TRP A 356 6.31 0.08 1.49
N GLY A 357 5.63 -0.22 0.38
CA GLY A 357 5.40 -1.58 -0.11
C GLY A 357 6.72 -2.29 -0.45
N TRP A 358 7.66 -1.58 -1.08
CA TRP A 358 9.01 -2.09 -1.33
C TRP A 358 9.79 -2.34 -0.02
N LEU A 359 9.68 -1.42 0.95
CA LEU A 359 10.44 -1.48 2.19
C LEU A 359 9.92 -2.57 3.15
N TRP A 360 8.59 -2.66 3.33
CA TRP A 360 7.94 -3.52 4.34
C TRP A 360 6.90 -4.50 3.75
N GLY A 361 6.81 -4.63 2.43
CA GLY A 361 5.85 -5.52 1.76
C GLY A 361 4.40 -5.12 2.03
N VAL A 362 3.53 -6.10 2.26
CA VAL A 362 2.10 -5.90 2.49
C VAL A 362 1.84 -4.99 3.70
N TRP A 363 2.64 -5.09 4.75
CA TRP A 363 2.53 -4.22 5.92
C TRP A 363 2.84 -2.76 5.59
N GLY A 364 3.81 -2.54 4.71
CA GLY A 364 4.14 -1.20 4.21
C GLY A 364 3.01 -0.59 3.39
N LEU A 365 2.30 -1.37 2.59
CA LEU A 365 1.13 -0.91 1.84
C LEU A 365 0.00 -0.47 2.78
N LEU A 366 -0.25 -1.23 3.84
CA LEU A 366 -1.29 -0.92 4.82
C LEU A 366 -0.95 0.29 5.69
N LEU A 367 0.32 0.41 6.08
CA LEU A 367 0.84 1.50 6.93
C LEU A 367 1.18 2.76 6.14
N GLY A 368 1.31 2.66 4.81
CA GLY A 368 1.87 3.71 3.95
C GLY A 368 1.15 5.05 4.09
N VAL A 369 -0.17 5.07 4.01
CA VAL A 369 -0.95 6.32 4.13
C VAL A 369 -0.84 6.94 5.54
N PRO A 370 -1.06 6.21 6.65
CA PRO A 370 -0.84 6.74 7.97
C PRO A 370 0.57 7.29 8.20
N ILE A 371 1.60 6.61 7.70
CA ILE A 371 2.98 7.08 7.82
C ILE A 371 3.18 8.36 7.02
N LEU A 372 2.68 8.44 5.78
CA LEU A 372 2.73 9.66 4.97
C LEU A 372 2.04 10.84 5.65
N MET A 373 0.89 10.61 6.30
CA MET A 373 0.21 11.64 7.09
C MET A 373 1.07 12.14 8.25
N MET A 374 1.74 11.22 8.95
CA MET A 374 2.68 11.58 10.03
C MET A 374 3.88 12.36 9.50
N VAL A 375 4.48 11.91 8.40
CA VAL A 375 5.62 12.58 7.75
C VAL A 375 5.21 13.98 7.31
N LYS A 376 4.09 14.12 6.59
CA LYS A 376 3.58 15.43 6.16
C LYS A 376 3.35 16.36 7.35
N ALA A 377 2.69 15.88 8.38
CA ALA A 377 2.40 16.69 9.56
C ALA A 377 3.65 17.16 10.31
N VAL A 378 4.75 16.40 10.25
CA VAL A 378 6.06 16.84 10.75
C VAL A 378 6.70 17.85 9.81
N CYS A 379 6.69 17.59 8.50
CA CYS A 379 7.28 18.48 7.49
C CYS A 379 6.60 19.86 7.46
N ASP A 380 5.28 19.92 7.62
CA ASP A 380 4.52 21.18 7.65
C ASP A 380 4.91 22.08 8.84
N ARG A 381 5.57 21.53 9.88
CA ARG A 381 5.92 22.26 11.10
C ARG A 381 7.40 22.60 11.26
N VAL A 382 8.24 21.98 10.47
CA VAL A 382 9.69 22.24 10.45
C VAL A 382 9.99 23.13 9.26
N ASP A 383 10.47 24.35 9.50
CA ASP A 383 10.67 25.34 8.43
C ASP A 383 11.55 24.83 7.29
N ASP A 384 12.60 24.10 7.61
CA ASP A 384 13.50 23.50 6.62
C ASP A 384 12.87 22.37 5.79
N LEU A 385 11.76 21.76 6.27
CA LEU A 385 11.07 20.66 5.62
C LEU A 385 9.75 21.07 4.94
N LYS A 386 9.35 22.32 5.04
CA LYS A 386 8.11 22.84 4.41
C LYS A 386 8.00 22.52 2.91
N PRO A 387 9.07 22.62 2.09
CA PRO A 387 8.97 22.26 0.68
C PRO A 387 8.59 20.80 0.45
N ILE A 388 9.03 19.90 1.36
CA ILE A 388 8.63 18.48 1.32
C ILE A 388 7.16 18.33 1.73
N GLY A 389 6.70 19.09 2.74
CA GLY A 389 5.31 19.13 3.16
C GLY A 389 4.37 19.60 2.04
N GLU A 390 4.76 20.65 1.29
CA GLU A 390 4.04 21.14 0.11
C GLU A 390 4.02 20.11 -1.02
N PHE A 391 5.11 19.42 -1.28
CA PHE A 391 5.17 18.36 -2.28
C PHE A 391 4.26 17.17 -1.94
N LEU A 392 4.12 16.84 -0.67
CA LEU A 392 3.21 15.80 -0.18
C LEU A 392 1.75 16.28 -0.14
N GLY A 393 1.52 17.60 -0.17
CA GLY A 393 0.21 18.22 -0.14
C GLY A 393 -0.49 18.23 -1.50
N SER A 394 -1.78 18.53 -1.48
CA SER A 394 -2.62 18.75 -2.67
C SER A 394 -2.89 20.24 -2.86
#